data_46463d1f580d43dd246526f10f29f978
#
_entry.id   46463d1f580d43dd246526f10f29f978
#
_cell.length_a   1.000
_cell.length_b   1.000
_cell.length_c   1.000
_cell.angle_alpha   90.00
_cell.angle_beta   90.00
_cell.angle_gamma   90.00
#
_symmetry.space_group_name_H-M   'P 1'
#
loop_
_entity.id
_entity.type
_entity.pdbx_description
1 polymer ?
#
loop_
_entity_poly.entity_id
_entity_poly.type
_entity_poly.pdbx_seq_one_letter_code
_entity_poly.pdbx_strand_id
1 'polypeptide(L)'
;MQIKSGIAIVGENLDIINNVCININEDGIIESIEKSNNCSNYIGNENLIAIPQPANAHVHSGDNSFPEYGVKEELHELVAYPNGLKHKLLSSLSYEKLIGGISSFYSIAYNMGIGLVVDFREGGGIGCKASKEAQKYVKDMDVVVLGRPGPDFPNNCDGLGISSPIDYKEDYVIDLSKKFKPSMTHIAEDEKTRKNNDFEIAMKSDFNAFIHGLYLNEKDFENLSHKNIYLIFCPSSNMWHGMRFPPVELTLKYNIKFAIGTDNASWFLPDVFRETYELLLILRLNRIRGEEVAKELMKSLYINGYKSVGLEPRLIEEGKTAHFLLIDGYNSGIINSINIYNSIIKRAQPEFIKFRIDKNNLKNIGLFFS
;
A
#
# COMPACT_ATOMS: atom_id res chain seq x y z
N MET A 1 -19.06 -11.01 19.58
CA MET A 1 -18.29 -12.15 19.01
C MET A 1 -16.88 -12.13 19.58
N GLN A 2 -16.31 -13.31 19.82
CA GLN A 2 -14.94 -13.45 20.33
C GLN A 2 -14.03 -14.13 19.31
N ILE A 3 -12.84 -13.58 19.10
CA ILE A 3 -11.81 -14.15 18.21
C ILE A 3 -10.60 -14.55 19.07
N LYS A 4 -10.23 -15.86 19.02
CA LYS A 4 -9.03 -16.39 19.68
C LYS A 4 -7.87 -16.45 18.70
N SER A 5 -6.71 -15.95 19.09
CA SER A 5 -5.46 -16.12 18.35
C SER A 5 -4.27 -16.37 19.27
N GLY A 6 -3.26 -17.10 18.79
CA GLY A 6 -2.02 -17.34 19.53
C GLY A 6 -1.15 -16.10 19.65
N ILE A 7 -1.18 -15.24 18.63
CA ILE A 7 -0.46 -13.96 18.59
C ILE A 7 -1.36 -12.88 17.98
N ALA A 8 -1.31 -11.66 18.49
CA ALA A 8 -1.89 -10.49 17.85
C ALA A 8 -0.86 -9.34 17.78
N ILE A 9 -0.89 -8.59 16.67
CA ILE A 9 -0.14 -7.35 16.48
C ILE A 9 -1.09 -6.19 16.70
N VAL A 10 -0.90 -5.42 17.77
CA VAL A 10 -1.89 -4.47 18.27
C VAL A 10 -1.36 -3.04 18.38
N GLY A 11 -2.26 -2.08 18.19
CA GLY A 11 -2.01 -0.66 18.38
C GLY A 11 -1.02 -0.03 17.41
N GLU A 12 -0.80 1.27 17.55
CA GLU A 12 0.13 2.04 16.69
C GLU A 12 1.60 1.62 16.84
N ASN A 13 1.96 1.07 18.00
CA ASN A 13 3.30 0.56 18.24
C ASN A 13 3.52 -0.82 17.64
N LEU A 14 2.48 -1.46 17.09
CA LEU A 14 2.50 -2.83 16.58
C LEU A 14 3.03 -3.82 17.63
N ASP A 15 2.56 -3.69 18.87
CA ASP A 15 2.99 -4.52 19.97
C ASP A 15 2.50 -5.97 19.82
N ILE A 16 3.33 -6.91 20.24
CA ILE A 16 3.03 -8.35 20.18
C ILE A 16 2.34 -8.77 21.47
N ILE A 17 1.12 -9.28 21.37
CA ILE A 17 0.41 -9.92 22.49
C ILE A 17 0.25 -11.40 22.18
N ASN A 18 0.61 -12.25 23.15
CA ASN A 18 0.46 -13.71 23.03
C ASN A 18 -0.82 -14.19 23.72
N ASN A 19 -1.43 -15.23 23.14
CA ASN A 19 -2.63 -15.88 23.65
C ASN A 19 -3.77 -14.88 23.89
N VAL A 20 -4.36 -14.40 22.81
CA VAL A 20 -5.28 -13.25 22.79
C VAL A 20 -6.71 -13.69 22.54
N CYS A 21 -7.63 -13.04 23.24
CA CYS A 21 -9.07 -13.00 22.96
C CYS A 21 -9.46 -11.58 22.55
N ILE A 22 -9.92 -11.40 21.32
CA ILE A 22 -10.42 -10.11 20.80
C ILE A 22 -11.94 -10.13 20.88
N ASN A 23 -12.51 -9.27 21.71
CA ASN A 23 -13.96 -9.11 21.88
C ASN A 23 -14.49 -8.05 20.91
N ILE A 24 -15.48 -8.43 20.11
CA ILE A 24 -16.10 -7.56 19.09
C ILE A 24 -17.60 -7.49 19.37
N ASN A 25 -18.15 -6.28 19.48
CA ASN A 25 -19.57 -6.07 19.70
C ASN A 25 -20.43 -6.22 18.43
N GLU A 26 -21.73 -6.01 18.56
CA GLU A 26 -22.70 -6.14 17.46
C GLU A 26 -22.50 -5.08 16.37
N ASP A 27 -21.92 -3.94 16.70
CA ASP A 27 -21.59 -2.86 15.76
C ASP A 27 -20.27 -3.11 15.00
N GLY A 28 -19.55 -4.19 15.35
CA GLY A 28 -18.26 -4.54 14.73
C GLY A 28 -17.09 -3.76 15.32
N ILE A 29 -17.21 -3.23 16.54
CA ILE A 29 -16.14 -2.50 17.25
C ILE A 29 -15.42 -3.46 18.20
N ILE A 30 -14.11 -3.36 18.27
CA ILE A 30 -13.26 -4.09 19.23
C ILE A 30 -13.50 -3.47 20.61
N GLU A 31 -14.13 -4.22 21.52
CA GLU A 31 -14.44 -3.75 22.88
C GLU A 31 -13.28 -3.96 23.84
N SER A 32 -12.61 -5.12 23.71
CA SER A 32 -11.44 -5.43 24.54
C SER A 32 -10.51 -6.41 23.87
N ILE A 33 -9.24 -6.39 24.27
CA ILE A 33 -8.18 -7.32 23.87
C ILE A 33 -7.62 -7.94 25.14
N GLU A 34 -7.99 -9.18 25.41
CA GLU A 34 -7.72 -9.86 26.67
C GLU A 34 -6.83 -11.11 26.46
N LYS A 35 -6.37 -11.73 27.56
CA LYS A 35 -5.73 -13.04 27.50
C LYS A 35 -6.74 -14.12 27.15
N SER A 36 -6.34 -15.12 26.35
CA SER A 36 -7.22 -16.14 25.78
C SER A 36 -7.96 -17.01 26.80
N ASN A 37 -7.53 -17.06 28.06
CA ASN A 37 -8.23 -17.80 29.13
C ASN A 37 -9.66 -17.28 29.39
N ASN A 38 -9.96 -16.04 28.95
CA ASN A 38 -11.27 -15.42 29.09
C ASN A 38 -12.19 -15.62 27.88
N CYS A 39 -11.70 -16.31 26.83
CA CYS A 39 -12.51 -16.62 25.65
C CYS A 39 -13.52 -17.75 25.93
N SER A 40 -14.80 -17.49 25.65
CA SER A 40 -15.89 -18.47 25.66
C SER A 40 -16.68 -18.34 24.36
N ASN A 41 -17.05 -19.44 23.71
CA ASN A 41 -17.75 -19.40 22.40
C ASN A 41 -17.02 -18.58 21.33
N TYR A 42 -15.73 -18.85 21.16
CA TYR A 42 -14.83 -18.10 20.27
C TYR A 42 -14.69 -18.76 18.89
N ILE A 43 -14.29 -17.92 17.94
CA ILE A 43 -13.82 -18.33 16.62
C ILE A 43 -12.29 -18.27 16.60
N GLY A 44 -11.64 -19.21 15.89
CA GLY A 44 -10.18 -19.26 15.80
C GLY A 44 -9.54 -20.21 16.81
N ASN A 45 -8.23 -20.15 16.95
CA ASN A 45 -7.44 -20.99 17.85
C ASN A 45 -6.04 -20.40 18.07
N GLU A 46 -5.24 -21.07 18.91
CA GLU A 46 -3.87 -20.68 19.25
C GLU A 46 -2.85 -20.77 18.09
N ASN A 47 -3.20 -21.41 16.99
CA ASN A 47 -2.34 -21.48 15.80
C ASN A 47 -2.52 -20.29 14.83
N LEU A 48 -3.49 -19.44 15.08
CA LEU A 48 -3.74 -18.25 14.27
C LEU A 48 -2.95 -17.06 14.79
N ILE A 49 -2.66 -16.14 13.87
CA ILE A 49 -2.04 -14.84 14.15
C ILE A 49 -2.95 -13.73 13.62
N ALA A 50 -3.34 -12.83 14.51
CA ALA A 50 -4.11 -11.64 14.13
C ALA A 50 -3.15 -10.50 13.76
N ILE A 51 -3.26 -9.99 12.53
CA ILE A 51 -2.46 -8.86 12.02
C ILE A 51 -3.37 -7.80 11.41
N PRO A 52 -2.99 -6.51 11.45
CA PRO A 52 -3.71 -5.44 10.77
C PRO A 52 -3.86 -5.69 9.27
N GLN A 53 -4.81 -5.03 8.61
CA GLN A 53 -4.90 -5.05 7.15
C GLN A 53 -3.89 -4.08 6.54
N PRO A 54 -3.01 -4.54 5.62
CA PRO A 54 -1.99 -3.70 5.01
C PRO A 54 -2.56 -2.69 4.00
N ALA A 55 -1.77 -1.66 3.70
CA ALA A 55 -2.04 -0.70 2.63
C ALA A 55 -1.14 -0.92 1.42
N ASN A 56 -1.71 -0.84 0.22
CA ASN A 56 -0.98 -0.65 -1.03
C ASN A 56 -1.02 0.84 -1.38
N ALA A 57 0.05 1.56 -1.05
CA ALA A 57 0.08 3.03 -1.07
C ALA A 57 0.34 3.63 -2.47
N HIS A 58 0.55 2.80 -3.49
CA HIS A 58 0.73 3.25 -4.88
C HIS A 58 0.49 2.12 -5.87
N VAL A 59 -0.48 2.30 -6.76
CA VAL A 59 -0.74 1.41 -7.88
C VAL A 59 -1.31 2.15 -9.09
N HIS A 60 -1.16 1.52 -10.27
CA HIS A 60 -1.84 1.86 -11.52
C HIS A 60 -2.79 0.72 -11.90
N SER A 61 -3.95 0.65 -11.25
CA SER A 61 -4.88 -0.50 -11.35
C SER A 61 -5.44 -0.76 -12.75
N GLY A 62 -5.58 0.28 -13.58
CA GLY A 62 -6.09 0.16 -14.95
C GLY A 62 -5.19 -0.64 -15.87
N ASP A 63 -3.90 -0.71 -15.55
CA ASP A 63 -2.91 -1.44 -16.33
C ASP A 63 -3.11 -2.96 -16.23
N ASN A 64 -3.85 -3.44 -15.22
CA ASN A 64 -4.31 -4.83 -15.15
C ASN A 64 -5.19 -5.27 -16.34
N SER A 65 -5.64 -4.32 -17.16
CA SER A 65 -6.33 -4.63 -18.43
C SER A 65 -5.40 -5.20 -19.50
N PHE A 66 -4.07 -5.11 -19.32
CA PHE A 66 -3.05 -5.54 -20.29
C PHE A 66 -1.88 -6.22 -19.57
N PRO A 67 -2.06 -7.42 -19.00
CA PRO A 67 -0.98 -8.12 -18.34
C PRO A 67 0.21 -8.35 -19.28
N GLU A 68 1.43 -8.14 -18.78
CA GLU A 68 2.72 -8.42 -19.45
C GLU A 68 2.92 -7.67 -20.78
N TYR A 69 2.40 -6.44 -20.94
CA TYR A 69 2.74 -5.65 -22.11
C TYR A 69 4.19 -5.14 -22.04
N GLY A 70 4.82 -4.97 -23.20
CA GLY A 70 6.07 -4.25 -23.33
C GLY A 70 7.27 -4.92 -22.65
N VAL A 71 7.45 -6.22 -22.82
CA VAL A 71 8.52 -7.00 -22.15
C VAL A 71 9.94 -6.63 -22.64
N LYS A 72 10.06 -5.96 -23.81
CA LYS A 72 11.36 -5.63 -24.44
C LYS A 72 11.68 -4.14 -24.41
N GLU A 73 10.69 -3.32 -24.12
CA GLU A 73 10.78 -1.88 -24.17
C GLU A 73 11.40 -1.32 -22.89
N GLU A 74 12.12 -0.22 -23.01
CA GLU A 74 12.64 0.52 -21.86
C GLU A 74 11.50 1.25 -21.11
N LEU A 75 11.66 1.50 -19.82
CA LEU A 75 10.62 2.10 -18.98
C LEU A 75 9.97 3.33 -19.61
N HIS A 76 10.78 4.27 -20.14
CA HIS A 76 10.23 5.51 -20.68
C HIS A 76 9.37 5.29 -21.94
N GLU A 77 9.66 4.24 -22.75
CA GLU A 77 8.85 3.86 -23.91
C GLU A 77 7.51 3.27 -23.47
N LEU A 78 7.50 2.66 -22.29
CA LEU A 78 6.30 2.05 -21.71
C LEU A 78 5.37 3.09 -21.09
N VAL A 79 5.89 3.96 -20.20
CA VAL A 79 5.06 4.76 -19.28
C VAL A 79 5.11 6.27 -19.51
N ALA A 80 6.04 6.80 -20.35
CA ALA A 80 6.19 8.24 -20.52
C ALA A 80 4.92 8.91 -21.04
N TYR A 81 4.45 9.90 -20.31
CA TYR A 81 3.26 10.68 -20.70
C TYR A 81 3.61 11.69 -21.82
N PRO A 82 2.75 11.87 -22.83
CA PRO A 82 1.51 11.13 -23.14
C PRO A 82 1.69 9.96 -24.12
N ASN A 83 2.89 9.68 -24.62
CA ASN A 83 3.12 8.85 -25.81
C ASN A 83 3.56 7.41 -25.51
N GLY A 84 3.81 7.06 -24.25
CA GLY A 84 4.19 5.71 -23.84
C GLY A 84 3.15 4.66 -24.25
N LEU A 85 3.59 3.43 -24.43
CA LEU A 85 2.75 2.30 -24.85
C LEU A 85 1.52 2.14 -23.93
N LYS A 86 1.70 2.28 -22.62
CA LYS A 86 0.64 2.29 -21.62
C LYS A 86 -0.53 3.21 -22.00
N HIS A 87 -0.22 4.46 -22.39
CA HIS A 87 -1.26 5.45 -22.72
C HIS A 87 -2.01 5.10 -24.00
N LYS A 88 -1.31 4.53 -24.99
CA LYS A 88 -1.94 4.04 -26.23
C LYS A 88 -2.87 2.86 -25.97
N LEU A 89 -2.45 1.93 -25.13
CA LEU A 89 -3.25 0.76 -24.73
C LEU A 89 -4.49 1.20 -23.94
N LEU A 90 -4.33 2.03 -22.90
CA LEU A 90 -5.45 2.54 -22.11
C LEU A 90 -6.48 3.31 -22.96
N SER A 91 -6.01 4.13 -23.92
CA SER A 91 -6.90 4.90 -24.82
C SER A 91 -7.64 4.02 -25.84
N SER A 92 -7.17 2.79 -26.09
CA SER A 92 -7.83 1.83 -26.99
C SER A 92 -8.94 1.03 -26.33
N LEU A 93 -9.07 1.10 -24.99
CA LEU A 93 -10.09 0.35 -24.25
C LEU A 93 -11.47 0.99 -24.36
N SER A 94 -12.50 0.16 -24.41
CA SER A 94 -13.84 0.63 -24.05
C SER A 94 -13.91 0.91 -22.54
N TYR A 95 -14.82 1.78 -22.14
CA TYR A 95 -15.02 2.15 -20.74
C TYR A 95 -15.33 0.92 -19.86
N GLU A 96 -16.13 -0.02 -20.36
CA GLU A 96 -16.49 -1.27 -19.66
C GLU A 96 -15.28 -2.19 -19.45
N LYS A 97 -14.39 -2.28 -20.46
CA LYS A 97 -13.15 -3.07 -20.33
C LYS A 97 -12.20 -2.47 -19.29
N LEU A 98 -12.10 -1.14 -19.25
CA LEU A 98 -11.32 -0.45 -18.22
C LEU A 98 -11.86 -0.75 -16.82
N ILE A 99 -13.18 -0.62 -16.61
CA ILE A 99 -13.82 -0.97 -15.32
C ILE A 99 -13.57 -2.44 -14.99
N GLY A 100 -13.69 -3.35 -15.96
CA GLY A 100 -13.42 -4.78 -15.76
C GLY A 100 -12.00 -5.07 -15.29
N GLY A 101 -11.00 -4.46 -15.92
CA GLY A 101 -9.60 -4.59 -15.51
C GLY A 101 -9.34 -4.07 -14.10
N ILE A 102 -9.84 -2.87 -13.78
CA ILE A 102 -9.72 -2.26 -12.45
C ILE A 102 -10.45 -3.11 -11.38
N SER A 103 -11.69 -3.56 -11.65
CA SER A 103 -12.46 -4.40 -10.73
C SER A 103 -11.75 -5.71 -10.42
N SER A 104 -11.15 -6.34 -11.44
CA SER A 104 -10.36 -7.56 -11.26
C SER A 104 -9.17 -7.30 -10.33
N PHE A 105 -8.42 -6.21 -10.54
CA PHE A 105 -7.30 -5.84 -9.67
C PHE A 105 -7.75 -5.62 -8.22
N TYR A 106 -8.83 -4.86 -8.00
CA TYR A 106 -9.34 -4.61 -6.65
C TYR A 106 -9.81 -5.89 -5.97
N SER A 107 -10.41 -6.82 -6.72
CA SER A 107 -10.82 -8.13 -6.19
C SER A 107 -9.59 -8.96 -5.78
N ILE A 108 -8.53 -8.95 -6.58
CA ILE A 108 -7.27 -9.60 -6.23
C ILE A 108 -6.67 -8.98 -4.95
N ALA A 109 -6.61 -7.63 -4.90
CA ALA A 109 -6.08 -6.92 -3.73
C ALA A 109 -6.88 -7.25 -2.45
N TYR A 110 -8.20 -7.28 -2.53
CA TYR A 110 -9.07 -7.67 -1.42
C TYR A 110 -8.76 -9.09 -0.94
N ASN A 111 -8.66 -10.05 -1.87
CA ASN A 111 -8.38 -11.45 -1.55
C ASN A 111 -6.97 -11.64 -0.98
N MET A 112 -6.01 -10.78 -1.33
CA MET A 112 -4.66 -10.74 -0.76
C MET A 112 -4.60 -10.00 0.58
N GLY A 113 -5.74 -9.62 1.17
CA GLY A 113 -5.82 -9.05 2.50
C GLY A 113 -5.63 -7.54 2.57
N ILE A 114 -5.50 -6.85 1.43
CA ILE A 114 -5.28 -5.39 1.39
C ILE A 114 -6.49 -4.65 1.96
N GLY A 115 -6.24 -3.71 2.88
CA GLY A 115 -7.28 -2.86 3.47
C GLY A 115 -7.44 -1.50 2.79
N LEU A 116 -6.38 -1.00 2.13
CA LEU A 116 -6.35 0.26 1.39
C LEU A 116 -5.58 0.09 0.08
N VAL A 117 -6.14 0.63 -1.00
CA VAL A 117 -5.45 0.83 -2.30
C VAL A 117 -5.42 2.33 -2.61
N VAL A 118 -4.23 2.87 -2.92
CA VAL A 118 -4.06 4.23 -3.45
C VAL A 118 -3.81 4.12 -4.95
N ASP A 119 -4.84 4.38 -5.74
CA ASP A 119 -4.86 4.17 -7.20
C ASP A 119 -4.54 5.46 -7.95
N PHE A 120 -3.40 5.50 -8.64
CA PHE A 120 -3.05 6.58 -9.56
C PHE A 120 -3.77 6.39 -10.89
N ARG A 121 -4.64 7.38 -11.23
CA ARG A 121 -5.54 7.16 -12.35
C ARG A 121 -5.28 8.12 -13.50
N GLU A 122 -4.93 7.53 -14.64
CA GLU A 122 -4.86 8.20 -15.94
C GLU A 122 -6.27 8.52 -16.47
N GLY A 123 -6.37 9.44 -17.42
CA GLY A 123 -7.63 9.79 -18.09
C GLY A 123 -8.49 10.83 -17.36
N GLY A 124 -7.91 11.57 -16.40
CA GLY A 124 -8.61 12.64 -15.68
C GLY A 124 -9.84 12.14 -14.93
N GLY A 125 -10.92 12.94 -14.90
CA GLY A 125 -12.16 12.62 -14.21
C GLY A 125 -12.89 11.37 -14.74
N ILE A 126 -12.73 11.07 -16.03
CA ILE A 126 -13.31 9.85 -16.63
C ILE A 126 -12.61 8.61 -16.08
N GLY A 127 -11.28 8.62 -16.00
CA GLY A 127 -10.51 7.54 -15.41
C GLY A 127 -10.84 7.35 -13.92
N CYS A 128 -10.95 8.45 -13.15
CA CYS A 128 -11.38 8.41 -11.75
C CYS A 128 -12.79 7.79 -11.61
N LYS A 129 -13.72 8.15 -12.50
CA LYS A 129 -15.08 7.57 -12.51
C LYS A 129 -15.05 6.06 -12.72
N ALA A 130 -14.19 5.56 -13.63
CA ALA A 130 -14.04 4.12 -13.84
C ALA A 130 -13.57 3.39 -12.57
N SER A 131 -12.58 3.95 -11.85
CA SER A 131 -12.12 3.40 -10.57
C SER A 131 -13.21 3.42 -9.50
N LYS A 132 -14.01 4.51 -9.42
CA LYS A 132 -15.15 4.58 -8.48
C LYS A 132 -16.27 3.58 -8.82
N GLU A 133 -16.50 3.32 -10.09
CA GLU A 133 -17.45 2.28 -10.50
C GLU A 133 -16.92 0.88 -10.18
N ALA A 134 -15.63 0.63 -10.44
CA ALA A 134 -14.98 -0.63 -10.10
C ALA A 134 -14.98 -0.90 -8.58
N GLN A 135 -14.81 0.13 -7.74
CA GLN A 135 -14.85 0.02 -6.28
C GLN A 135 -16.17 -0.55 -5.74
N LYS A 136 -17.28 -0.37 -6.46
CA LYS A 136 -18.59 -0.89 -6.03
C LYS A 136 -18.65 -2.42 -5.93
N TYR A 137 -17.75 -3.12 -6.61
CA TYR A 137 -17.66 -4.58 -6.58
C TYR A 137 -16.85 -5.11 -5.40
N VAL A 138 -16.12 -4.25 -4.69
CA VAL A 138 -15.29 -4.63 -3.53
C VAL A 138 -15.73 -3.80 -2.33
N LYS A 139 -16.39 -4.45 -1.38
CA LYS A 139 -16.78 -3.87 -0.10
C LYS A 139 -15.65 -4.06 0.91
N ASP A 140 -15.62 -3.28 1.97
CA ASP A 140 -14.67 -3.42 3.09
C ASP A 140 -13.18 -3.26 2.72
N MET A 141 -12.88 -2.65 1.57
CA MET A 141 -11.55 -2.17 1.21
C MET A 141 -11.65 -0.69 0.81
N ASP A 142 -10.80 0.15 1.39
CA ASP A 142 -10.72 1.56 1.00
C ASP A 142 -9.98 1.70 -0.33
N VAL A 143 -10.48 2.58 -1.19
CA VAL A 143 -9.81 2.95 -2.44
C VAL A 143 -9.76 4.47 -2.51
N VAL A 144 -8.53 5.02 -2.53
CA VAL A 144 -8.28 6.44 -2.74
C VAL A 144 -7.80 6.64 -4.18
N VAL A 145 -8.59 7.34 -4.98
CA VAL A 145 -8.31 7.53 -6.41
C VAL A 145 -7.65 8.89 -6.64
N LEU A 146 -6.37 8.87 -6.98
CA LEU A 146 -5.57 10.05 -7.28
C LEU A 146 -5.55 10.29 -8.79
N GLY A 147 -6.30 11.28 -9.25
CA GLY A 147 -6.43 11.59 -10.66
C GLY A 147 -5.26 12.40 -11.20
N ARG A 148 -4.83 12.06 -12.42
CA ARG A 148 -3.91 12.90 -13.20
C ARG A 148 -4.68 14.06 -13.83
N PRO A 149 -4.13 15.29 -13.86
CA PRO A 149 -4.74 16.40 -14.60
C PRO A 149 -5.00 16.03 -16.07
N GLY A 150 -6.23 16.29 -16.52
CA GLY A 150 -6.69 15.89 -17.84
C GLY A 150 -8.19 16.21 -18.00
N PRO A 151 -8.88 15.66 -19.01
CA PRO A 151 -10.30 15.88 -19.21
C PRO A 151 -11.12 15.58 -17.96
N ASP A 152 -12.04 16.47 -17.62
CA ASP A 152 -12.95 16.38 -16.45
C ASP A 152 -12.25 16.26 -15.08
N PHE A 153 -10.92 16.44 -14.98
CA PHE A 153 -10.27 16.56 -13.68
C PHE A 153 -10.73 17.84 -12.97
N PRO A 154 -11.05 17.86 -11.67
CA PRO A 154 -10.87 16.77 -10.69
C PRO A 154 -12.11 15.90 -10.42
N ASN A 155 -13.13 15.93 -11.28
CA ASN A 155 -14.36 15.19 -11.04
C ASN A 155 -14.11 13.69 -10.77
N ASN A 156 -14.80 13.15 -9.77
CA ASN A 156 -14.70 11.77 -9.29
C ASN A 156 -13.32 11.33 -8.73
N CYS A 157 -12.33 12.22 -8.67
CA CYS A 157 -11.05 11.95 -8.03
C CYS A 157 -11.11 12.30 -6.54
N ASP A 158 -10.42 11.54 -5.68
CA ASP A 158 -10.29 11.85 -4.25
C ASP A 158 -9.12 12.79 -3.99
N GLY A 159 -8.18 12.88 -4.94
CA GLY A 159 -6.98 13.70 -4.82
C GLY A 159 -6.21 13.81 -6.13
N LEU A 160 -4.94 14.23 -6.02
CA LEU A 160 -4.05 14.49 -7.14
C LEU A 160 -2.94 13.45 -7.22
N GLY A 161 -2.76 12.81 -8.40
CA GLY A 161 -1.63 11.96 -8.72
C GLY A 161 -0.94 12.41 -10.00
N ILE A 162 0.31 12.91 -9.92
CA ILE A 162 1.05 13.36 -11.11
C ILE A 162 2.13 12.35 -11.49
N SER A 163 2.37 12.20 -12.81
CA SER A 163 3.43 11.34 -13.34
C SER A 163 4.81 11.84 -12.94
N SER A 164 5.09 13.12 -13.17
CA SER A 164 6.30 13.80 -12.72
C SER A 164 6.04 15.30 -12.64
N PRO A 165 6.66 16.03 -11.72
CA PRO A 165 6.54 17.49 -11.65
C PRO A 165 7.03 18.19 -12.91
N ILE A 166 7.99 17.61 -13.65
CA ILE A 166 8.54 18.17 -14.88
C ILE A 166 7.64 18.02 -16.13
N ASP A 167 6.55 17.25 -16.02
CA ASP A 167 5.57 17.10 -17.11
C ASP A 167 4.67 18.32 -17.25
N TYR A 168 4.73 19.25 -16.28
CA TYR A 168 3.89 20.44 -16.19
C TYR A 168 4.71 21.70 -15.89
N LYS A 169 4.09 22.87 -16.05
CA LYS A 169 4.71 24.12 -15.58
C LYS A 169 4.82 24.12 -14.05
N GLU A 170 5.94 24.56 -13.51
CA GLU A 170 6.25 24.55 -12.08
C GLU A 170 5.14 25.22 -11.24
N ASP A 171 4.73 26.46 -11.58
CA ASP A 171 3.68 27.17 -10.84
C ASP A 171 2.36 26.39 -10.82
N TYR A 172 2.02 25.73 -11.93
CA TYR A 172 0.81 24.91 -12.02
C TYR A 172 0.87 23.70 -11.10
N VAL A 173 2.02 23.03 -11.01
CA VAL A 173 2.21 21.89 -10.07
C VAL A 173 2.08 22.35 -8.62
N ILE A 174 2.71 23.48 -8.28
CA ILE A 174 2.65 24.07 -6.93
C ILE A 174 1.20 24.38 -6.56
N ASP A 175 0.43 25.00 -7.45
CA ASP A 175 -0.97 25.36 -7.20
C ASP A 175 -1.86 24.12 -7.06
N LEU A 176 -1.70 23.12 -7.93
CA LEU A 176 -2.47 21.88 -7.86
C LEU A 176 -2.20 21.12 -6.54
N SER A 177 -0.94 20.99 -6.15
CA SER A 177 -0.55 20.28 -4.94
C SER A 177 -1.11 20.89 -3.65
N LYS A 178 -1.30 22.23 -3.63
CA LYS A 178 -1.96 22.93 -2.52
C LYS A 178 -3.47 22.78 -2.53
N LYS A 179 -4.06 22.76 -3.73
CA LYS A 179 -5.52 22.77 -3.91
C LYS A 179 -6.14 21.41 -3.68
N PHE A 180 -5.46 20.33 -4.05
CA PHE A 180 -6.00 18.95 -4.02
C PHE A 180 -5.25 18.10 -3.02
N LYS A 181 -5.99 17.49 -2.07
CA LYS A 181 -5.45 16.60 -1.04
C LYS A 181 -6.29 15.31 -0.96
N PRO A 182 -5.66 14.14 -0.78
CA PRO A 182 -4.22 13.93 -0.79
C PRO A 182 -3.61 14.19 -2.17
N SER A 183 -2.32 14.53 -2.21
CA SER A 183 -1.58 14.75 -3.44
C SER A 183 -0.23 14.04 -3.42
N MET A 184 0.10 13.37 -4.53
CA MET A 184 1.34 12.59 -4.67
C MET A 184 1.94 12.74 -6.06
N THR A 185 3.26 12.51 -6.19
CA THR A 185 3.98 12.57 -7.45
C THR A 185 5.16 11.61 -7.47
N HIS A 186 5.50 11.09 -8.66
CA HIS A 186 6.75 10.36 -8.87
C HIS A 186 7.91 11.34 -8.91
N ILE A 187 9.04 10.97 -8.32
CA ILE A 187 10.27 11.77 -8.33
C ILE A 187 11.49 10.86 -8.44
N ALA A 188 12.51 11.38 -9.09
CA ALA A 188 13.84 10.76 -9.14
C ALA A 188 13.77 9.23 -9.37
N GLU A 189 12.83 8.78 -10.20
CA GLU A 189 12.63 7.39 -10.55
C GLU A 189 13.77 6.90 -11.42
N ASP A 190 14.25 7.76 -12.36
CA ASP A 190 15.43 7.54 -13.17
C ASP A 190 16.40 8.72 -13.08
N GLU A 191 17.59 8.52 -13.67
CA GLU A 191 18.66 9.53 -13.66
C GLU A 191 18.28 10.77 -14.49
N LYS A 192 17.46 10.63 -15.51
CA LYS A 192 17.03 11.71 -16.39
C LYS A 192 16.06 12.64 -15.69
N THR A 193 15.03 12.09 -15.03
CA THR A 193 14.06 12.88 -14.27
C THR A 193 14.76 13.62 -13.14
N ARG A 194 15.68 12.96 -12.41
CA ARG A 194 16.47 13.60 -11.35
C ARG A 194 17.35 14.74 -11.86
N LYS A 195 17.99 14.60 -13.03
CA LYS A 195 18.81 15.65 -13.66
C LYS A 195 17.96 16.84 -14.15
N ASN A 196 16.68 16.63 -14.42
CA ASN A 196 15.74 17.67 -14.83
C ASN A 196 15.05 18.37 -13.65
N ASN A 197 15.58 18.24 -12.44
CA ASN A 197 15.14 18.92 -11.21
C ASN A 197 13.70 18.61 -10.79
N ASP A 198 13.20 17.39 -11.05
CA ASP A 198 11.86 16.97 -10.63
C ASP A 198 11.71 17.04 -9.10
N PHE A 199 12.74 16.66 -8.37
CA PHE A 199 12.78 16.72 -6.90
C PHE A 199 12.71 18.17 -6.39
N GLU A 200 13.46 19.08 -6.98
CA GLU A 200 13.47 20.50 -6.58
C GLU A 200 12.11 21.16 -6.77
N ILE A 201 11.40 20.85 -7.86
CA ILE A 201 10.03 21.31 -8.09
C ILE A 201 9.08 20.70 -7.06
N ALA A 202 9.19 19.37 -6.82
CA ALA A 202 8.38 18.69 -5.83
C ALA A 202 8.59 19.25 -4.40
N MET A 203 9.81 19.62 -4.04
CA MET A 203 10.14 20.22 -2.74
C MET A 203 9.56 21.63 -2.52
N LYS A 204 9.29 22.38 -3.60
CA LYS A 204 8.57 23.68 -3.55
C LYS A 204 7.06 23.49 -3.44
N SER A 205 6.57 22.31 -3.78
CA SER A 205 5.14 21.97 -3.81
C SER A 205 4.69 21.42 -2.46
N ASP A 206 3.38 21.20 -2.30
CA ASP A 206 2.76 20.73 -1.06
C ASP A 206 2.19 19.30 -1.23
N PHE A 207 3.04 18.36 -1.66
CA PHE A 207 2.64 16.94 -1.78
C PHE A 207 2.63 16.24 -0.42
N ASN A 208 1.76 15.22 -0.29
CA ASN A 208 1.71 14.33 0.87
C ASN A 208 2.76 13.22 0.79
N ALA A 209 3.03 12.72 -0.43
CA ALA A 209 4.02 11.68 -0.64
C ALA A 209 4.72 11.81 -2.00
N PHE A 210 5.92 11.24 -2.05
CA PHE A 210 6.72 11.05 -3.25
C PHE A 210 6.89 9.56 -3.53
N ILE A 211 6.78 9.18 -4.80
CA ILE A 211 6.92 7.80 -5.24
C ILE A 211 8.33 7.59 -5.78
N HIS A 212 8.92 6.43 -5.50
CA HIS A 212 10.25 5.96 -5.85
C HIS A 212 11.42 6.68 -5.15
N GLY A 213 11.88 7.82 -5.66
CA GLY A 213 13.02 8.54 -5.08
C GLY A 213 14.37 7.81 -5.20
N LEU A 214 14.55 6.95 -6.22
CA LEU A 214 15.69 6.03 -6.36
C LEU A 214 17.03 6.75 -6.57
N TYR A 215 16.99 7.92 -7.21
CA TYR A 215 18.17 8.71 -7.56
C TYR A 215 18.36 9.92 -6.64
N LEU A 216 17.69 9.95 -5.50
CA LEU A 216 17.96 10.91 -4.43
C LEU A 216 19.30 10.61 -3.78
N ASN A 217 20.04 11.66 -3.45
CA ASN A 217 21.29 11.56 -2.72
C ASN A 217 21.10 11.91 -1.22
N GLU A 218 22.16 11.77 -0.44
CA GLU A 218 22.10 11.97 1.01
C GLU A 218 21.66 13.38 1.41
N LYS A 219 22.07 14.42 0.66
CA LYS A 219 21.63 15.80 0.90
C LYS A 219 20.13 15.99 0.62
N ASP A 220 19.59 15.27 -0.35
CA ASP A 220 18.15 15.29 -0.65
C ASP A 220 17.38 14.70 0.54
N PHE A 221 17.87 13.62 1.16
CA PHE A 221 17.29 13.02 2.36
C PHE A 221 17.39 13.94 3.58
N GLU A 222 18.49 14.65 3.75
CA GLU A 222 18.61 15.68 4.78
C GLU A 222 17.52 16.76 4.59
N ASN A 223 17.33 17.25 3.37
CA ASN A 223 16.28 18.23 3.06
C ASN A 223 14.87 17.66 3.31
N LEU A 224 14.61 16.40 2.94
CA LEU A 224 13.33 15.73 3.18
C LEU A 224 13.02 15.57 4.67
N SER A 225 14.03 15.36 5.52
CA SER A 225 13.84 15.17 6.95
C SER A 225 13.18 16.37 7.66
N HIS A 226 13.24 17.56 7.03
CA HIS A 226 12.59 18.77 7.53
C HIS A 226 11.13 18.92 7.01
N LYS A 227 10.63 17.95 6.25
CA LYS A 227 9.27 17.94 5.70
C LYS A 227 8.45 16.78 6.28
N ASN A 228 7.15 16.97 6.40
CA ASN A 228 6.24 15.88 6.77
C ASN A 228 5.71 15.20 5.49
N ILE A 229 6.60 14.55 4.76
CA ILE A 229 6.32 13.86 3.49
C ILE A 229 6.62 12.39 3.66
N TYR A 230 5.84 11.54 2.98
CA TYR A 230 6.08 10.11 2.91
C TYR A 230 6.84 9.76 1.63
N LEU A 231 7.73 8.76 1.68
CA LEU A 231 8.24 8.09 0.48
C LEU A 231 7.48 6.80 0.26
N ILE A 232 7.11 6.51 -0.98
CA ILE A 232 6.45 5.25 -1.34
C ILE A 232 7.41 4.43 -2.19
N PHE A 233 7.77 3.25 -1.71
CA PHE A 233 8.69 2.35 -2.41
C PHE A 233 7.95 1.21 -3.09
N CYS A 234 8.38 0.87 -4.31
CA CYS A 234 7.85 -0.19 -5.15
C CYS A 234 9.02 -1.08 -5.64
N PRO A 235 9.64 -1.85 -4.75
CA PRO A 235 10.90 -2.55 -5.04
C PRO A 235 10.82 -3.53 -6.21
N SER A 236 9.75 -4.32 -6.34
CA SER A 236 9.58 -5.25 -7.47
C SER A 236 9.58 -4.51 -8.81
N SER A 237 8.82 -3.41 -8.92
CA SER A 237 8.75 -2.59 -10.14
C SER A 237 10.12 -2.03 -10.50
N ASN A 238 10.82 -1.46 -9.52
CA ASN A 238 12.14 -0.89 -9.75
C ASN A 238 13.16 -1.93 -10.21
N MET A 239 13.15 -3.12 -9.61
CA MET A 239 14.04 -4.23 -10.00
C MET A 239 13.69 -4.78 -11.38
N TRP A 240 12.41 -4.92 -11.73
CA TRP A 240 11.96 -5.37 -13.04
C TRP A 240 12.50 -4.50 -14.18
N HIS A 241 12.48 -3.19 -13.97
CA HIS A 241 12.99 -2.21 -14.94
C HIS A 241 14.51 -1.99 -14.86
N GLY A 242 15.25 -2.81 -14.09
CA GLY A 242 16.71 -2.70 -13.98
C GLY A 242 17.19 -1.43 -13.30
N MET A 243 16.35 -0.82 -12.48
CA MET A 243 16.66 0.43 -11.79
C MET A 243 17.42 0.20 -10.48
N ARG A 244 17.81 1.29 -9.82
CA ARG A 244 18.40 1.25 -8.48
C ARG A 244 17.42 0.67 -7.48
N PHE A 245 17.98 0.06 -6.41
CA PHE A 245 17.19 -0.33 -5.26
C PHE A 245 16.65 0.91 -4.52
N PRO A 246 15.45 0.81 -3.93
CA PRO A 246 14.96 1.86 -3.03
C PRO A 246 15.99 2.19 -1.94
N PRO A 247 16.30 3.49 -1.71
CA PRO A 247 17.28 3.92 -0.72
C PRO A 247 16.70 3.91 0.71
N VAL A 248 16.17 2.75 1.10
CA VAL A 248 15.45 2.55 2.37
C VAL A 248 16.38 2.75 3.58
N GLU A 249 17.68 2.52 3.44
CA GLU A 249 18.68 2.79 4.47
C GLU A 249 18.78 4.28 4.79
N LEU A 250 18.65 5.15 3.79
CA LEU A 250 18.66 6.59 3.99
C LEU A 250 17.35 7.07 4.64
N THR A 251 16.21 6.46 4.30
CA THR A 251 14.96 6.78 5.01
C THR A 251 15.06 6.46 6.51
N LEU A 252 15.63 5.32 6.86
CA LEU A 252 15.87 4.97 8.26
C LEU A 252 16.87 5.92 8.95
N LYS A 253 17.97 6.23 8.26
CA LYS A 253 19.01 7.14 8.79
C LYS A 253 18.47 8.54 9.09
N TYR A 254 17.63 9.08 8.23
CA TYR A 254 17.06 10.43 8.34
C TYR A 254 15.67 10.46 8.96
N ASN A 255 15.19 9.32 9.49
CA ASN A 255 13.88 9.18 10.13
C ASN A 255 12.71 9.68 9.24
N ILE A 256 12.79 9.38 7.94
CA ILE A 256 11.74 9.72 6.98
C ILE A 256 10.71 8.59 6.95
N LYS A 257 9.44 8.94 7.05
CA LYS A 257 8.35 7.97 6.95
C LYS A 257 8.24 7.43 5.53
N PHE A 258 8.08 6.13 5.38
CA PHE A 258 7.87 5.50 4.08
C PHE A 258 6.75 4.47 4.13
N ALA A 259 6.16 4.18 2.98
CA ALA A 259 5.14 3.17 2.80
C ALA A 259 5.44 2.31 1.56
N ILE A 260 4.62 1.33 1.32
CA ILE A 260 4.81 0.30 0.30
C ILE A 260 3.75 0.44 -0.79
N GLY A 261 4.17 0.36 -2.05
CA GLY A 261 3.31 0.26 -3.22
C GLY A 261 3.75 -0.88 -4.13
N THR A 262 2.87 -1.33 -5.02
CA THR A 262 3.18 -2.36 -6.03
C THR A 262 3.30 -1.78 -7.45
N ASP A 263 3.00 -0.49 -7.62
CA ASP A 263 3.11 0.25 -8.86
C ASP A 263 2.21 -0.34 -9.97
N ASN A 264 2.78 -0.81 -11.05
CA ASN A 264 2.05 -1.15 -12.27
C ASN A 264 1.41 -2.54 -12.21
N ALA A 265 0.09 -2.56 -12.25
CA ALA A 265 -0.72 -3.79 -12.18
C ALA A 265 -0.61 -4.69 -13.42
N SER A 266 0.07 -4.25 -14.47
CA SER A 266 0.34 -5.10 -15.64
C SER A 266 1.39 -6.17 -15.35
N TRP A 267 2.35 -5.86 -14.50
CA TRP A 267 3.49 -6.76 -14.21
C TRP A 267 3.44 -7.35 -12.82
N PHE A 268 2.73 -6.70 -11.87
CA PHE A 268 2.75 -7.14 -10.48
C PHE A 268 1.35 -7.30 -9.91
N LEU A 269 1.19 -8.38 -9.16
CA LEU A 269 0.03 -8.54 -8.27
C LEU A 269 0.15 -7.55 -7.10
N PRO A 270 -0.95 -7.18 -6.44
CA PRO A 270 -0.95 -6.28 -5.28
C PRO A 270 -0.38 -6.94 -4.02
N ASP A 271 0.80 -7.58 -4.10
CA ASP A 271 1.43 -8.32 -3.01
C ASP A 271 2.40 -7.45 -2.20
N VAL A 272 1.85 -6.62 -1.31
CA VAL A 272 2.66 -5.75 -0.44
C VAL A 272 3.46 -6.52 0.61
N PHE A 273 3.12 -7.79 0.90
CA PHE A 273 3.94 -8.65 1.78
C PHE A 273 5.27 -8.97 1.10
N ARG A 274 5.21 -9.34 -0.18
CA ARG A 274 6.40 -9.56 -1.01
C ARG A 274 7.24 -8.29 -1.11
N GLU A 275 6.64 -7.14 -1.42
CA GLU A 275 7.35 -5.85 -1.50
C GLU A 275 8.08 -5.53 -0.17
N THR A 276 7.43 -5.77 0.96
CA THR A 276 8.03 -5.56 2.28
C THR A 276 9.22 -6.52 2.53
N TYR A 277 9.09 -7.76 2.09
CA TYR A 277 10.18 -8.74 2.18
C TYR A 277 11.38 -8.33 1.31
N GLU A 278 11.15 -7.82 0.12
CA GLU A 278 12.21 -7.33 -0.77
C GLU A 278 12.95 -6.14 -0.15
N LEU A 279 12.25 -5.18 0.48
CA LEU A 279 12.93 -4.12 1.26
C LEU A 279 13.78 -4.67 2.41
N LEU A 280 13.29 -5.70 3.11
CA LEU A 280 14.10 -6.36 4.14
C LEU A 280 15.38 -6.96 3.54
N LEU A 281 15.32 -7.57 2.35
CA LEU A 281 16.50 -8.12 1.68
C LEU A 281 17.49 -7.02 1.26
N ILE A 282 17.00 -5.90 0.73
CA ILE A 282 17.83 -4.73 0.38
C ILE A 282 18.57 -4.20 1.61
N LEU A 283 17.87 -4.05 2.74
CA LEU A 283 18.50 -3.65 4.01
C LEU A 283 19.56 -4.66 4.47
N ARG A 284 19.31 -5.97 4.29
CA ARG A 284 20.27 -7.02 4.61
C ARG A 284 21.52 -6.99 3.74
N LEU A 285 21.39 -6.65 2.45
CA LEU A 285 22.52 -6.43 1.54
C LEU A 285 23.39 -5.28 2.06
N ASN A 286 22.79 -4.22 2.57
CA ASN A 286 23.46 -3.06 3.18
C ASN A 286 23.90 -3.31 4.64
N ARG A 287 23.83 -4.58 5.12
CA ARG A 287 24.21 -5.00 6.49
C ARG A 287 23.39 -4.34 7.61
N ILE A 288 22.26 -3.74 7.29
CA ILE A 288 21.33 -3.15 8.26
C ILE A 288 20.43 -4.26 8.81
N ARG A 289 20.37 -4.38 10.14
CA ARG A 289 19.76 -5.49 10.85
C ARG A 289 19.18 -4.99 12.18
N GLY A 290 18.24 -5.73 12.72
CA GLY A 290 17.67 -5.49 14.04
C GLY A 290 16.16 -5.65 14.04
N GLU A 291 15.60 -5.77 15.23
CA GLU A 291 14.15 -5.86 15.41
C GLU A 291 13.48 -4.52 15.11
N GLU A 292 14.11 -3.41 15.48
CA GLU A 292 13.63 -2.06 15.18
C GLU A 292 13.46 -1.82 13.67
N VAL A 293 14.39 -2.35 12.87
CA VAL A 293 14.30 -2.28 11.40
C VAL A 293 13.08 -3.03 10.88
N ALA A 294 12.83 -4.24 11.41
CA ALA A 294 11.63 -5.00 11.06
C ALA A 294 10.35 -4.28 11.49
N LYS A 295 10.36 -3.64 12.66
CA LYS A 295 9.23 -2.87 13.16
C LYS A 295 8.93 -1.64 12.28
N GLU A 296 9.95 -0.92 11.78
CA GLU A 296 9.76 0.18 10.82
C GLU A 296 9.19 -0.32 9.47
N LEU A 297 9.65 -1.48 8.97
CA LEU A 297 9.04 -2.12 7.79
C LEU A 297 7.57 -2.51 8.04
N MET A 298 7.23 -2.98 9.23
CA MET A 298 5.83 -3.25 9.58
C MET A 298 4.99 -1.97 9.65
N LYS A 299 5.54 -0.85 10.15
CA LYS A 299 4.86 0.45 10.11
C LYS A 299 4.62 0.92 8.68
N SER A 300 5.59 0.71 7.78
CA SER A 300 5.43 1.05 6.36
C SER A 300 4.30 0.25 5.69
N LEU A 301 4.09 -0.99 6.12
CA LEU A 301 3.07 -1.90 5.61
C LEU A 301 1.67 -1.60 6.15
N TYR A 302 1.54 -1.34 7.47
CA TYR A 302 0.25 -1.30 8.15
C TYR A 302 -0.24 0.10 8.54
N ILE A 303 0.65 1.10 8.59
CA ILE A 303 0.34 2.42 9.14
C ILE A 303 0.56 3.54 8.13
N ASN A 304 1.77 3.64 7.60
CA ASN A 304 2.20 4.82 6.86
C ASN A 304 1.43 5.01 5.54
N GLY A 305 1.03 3.92 4.86
CA GLY A 305 0.22 4.00 3.65
C GLY A 305 -1.13 4.68 3.88
N TYR A 306 -1.82 4.35 4.97
CA TYR A 306 -3.06 5.02 5.37
C TYR A 306 -2.82 6.49 5.71
N LYS A 307 -1.83 6.77 6.56
CA LYS A 307 -1.50 8.13 7.00
C LYS A 307 -1.06 9.03 5.85
N SER A 308 -0.44 8.49 4.80
CA SER A 308 -0.01 9.25 3.62
C SER A 308 -1.18 9.86 2.83
N VAL A 309 -2.38 9.29 2.95
CA VAL A 309 -3.62 9.80 2.34
C VAL A 309 -4.60 10.38 3.36
N GLY A 310 -4.18 10.56 4.61
CA GLY A 310 -4.99 11.16 5.66
C GLY A 310 -6.06 10.23 6.24
N LEU A 311 -5.92 8.91 6.06
CA LEU A 311 -6.81 7.91 6.64
C LEU A 311 -6.23 7.31 7.92
N GLU A 312 -7.14 6.89 8.81
CA GLU A 312 -6.78 6.10 10.00
C GLU A 312 -6.38 4.67 9.59
N PRO A 313 -5.25 4.15 10.10
CA PRO A 313 -4.85 2.78 9.84
C PRO A 313 -5.83 1.78 10.48
N ARG A 314 -6.00 0.64 9.83
CA ARG A 314 -6.88 -0.45 10.28
C ARG A 314 -6.20 -1.33 11.32
N LEU A 315 -5.94 -0.77 12.50
CA LEU A 315 -5.25 -1.43 13.59
C LEU A 315 -6.18 -2.32 14.43
N ILE A 316 -5.60 -3.34 15.06
CA ILE A 316 -6.26 -4.11 16.12
C ILE A 316 -6.10 -3.31 17.41
N GLU A 317 -7.13 -2.55 17.79
CA GLU A 317 -7.10 -1.62 18.90
C GLU A 317 -8.51 -1.45 19.48
N GLU A 318 -8.62 -1.32 20.80
CA GLU A 318 -9.89 -1.09 21.46
C GLU A 318 -10.55 0.22 21.01
N GLY A 319 -11.84 0.17 20.77
CA GLY A 319 -12.62 1.29 20.23
C GLY A 319 -12.59 1.43 18.70
N LYS A 320 -11.74 0.69 17.99
CA LYS A 320 -11.68 0.70 16.52
C LYS A 320 -12.60 -0.36 15.90
N THR A 321 -13.02 -0.13 14.66
CA THR A 321 -13.74 -1.15 13.88
C THR A 321 -12.84 -2.35 13.64
N ALA A 322 -13.39 -3.55 13.79
CA ALA A 322 -12.66 -4.80 13.58
C ALA A 322 -12.37 -5.01 12.10
N HIS A 323 -11.17 -4.63 11.67
CA HIS A 323 -10.60 -4.84 10.34
C HIS A 323 -9.20 -5.43 10.46
N PHE A 324 -9.08 -6.76 10.37
CA PHE A 324 -7.81 -7.43 10.49
C PHE A 324 -7.81 -8.79 9.77
N LEU A 325 -6.64 -9.40 9.68
CA LEU A 325 -6.44 -10.72 9.06
C LEU A 325 -6.10 -11.74 10.13
N LEU A 326 -6.60 -12.97 9.95
CA LEU A 326 -6.15 -14.15 10.69
C LEU A 326 -5.29 -15.01 9.76
N ILE A 327 -4.01 -15.11 10.08
CA ILE A 327 -3.00 -15.86 9.33
C ILE A 327 -2.84 -17.24 9.98
N ASP A 328 -2.66 -18.29 9.18
CA ASP A 328 -2.24 -19.61 9.65
C ASP A 328 -0.80 -19.55 10.16
N GLY A 329 -0.64 -19.33 11.44
CA GLY A 329 0.65 -19.21 12.11
C GLY A 329 1.42 -20.53 12.20
N TYR A 330 0.70 -21.66 12.20
CA TYR A 330 1.31 -22.99 12.26
C TYR A 330 1.94 -23.37 10.91
N ASN A 331 1.18 -23.37 9.82
CA ASN A 331 1.70 -23.75 8.50
C ASN A 331 2.70 -22.74 7.94
N SER A 332 2.56 -21.45 8.26
CA SER A 332 3.56 -20.44 7.92
C SER A 332 4.83 -20.52 8.79
N GLY A 333 4.75 -21.24 9.93
CA GLY A 333 5.84 -21.35 10.90
C GLY A 333 6.08 -20.09 11.73
N ILE A 334 5.18 -19.11 11.68
CA ILE A 334 5.33 -17.85 12.43
C ILE A 334 5.13 -18.08 13.92
N ILE A 335 4.18 -18.96 14.32
CA ILE A 335 3.81 -19.16 15.73
C ILE A 335 5.00 -19.61 16.61
N ASN A 336 5.97 -20.30 16.01
CA ASN A 336 7.16 -20.82 16.71
C ASN A 336 8.39 -19.90 16.53
N SER A 337 8.21 -18.70 16.01
CA SER A 337 9.33 -17.82 15.68
C SER A 337 9.92 -17.15 16.91
N ILE A 338 11.26 -17.08 16.97
CA ILE A 338 11.99 -16.33 18.00
C ILE A 338 11.83 -14.82 17.77
N ASN A 339 11.76 -14.37 16.52
CA ASN A 339 11.55 -12.96 16.18
C ASN A 339 10.30 -12.83 15.30
N ILE A 340 9.21 -12.43 15.92
CA ILE A 340 7.88 -12.38 15.30
C ILE A 340 7.83 -11.35 14.17
N TYR A 341 8.39 -10.13 14.34
CA TYR A 341 8.36 -9.08 13.31
C TYR A 341 9.04 -9.53 12.02
N ASN A 342 10.28 -10.03 12.10
CA ASN A 342 10.99 -10.57 10.94
C ASN A 342 10.26 -11.77 10.32
N SER A 343 9.59 -12.58 11.15
CA SER A 343 8.87 -13.75 10.69
C SER A 343 7.60 -13.36 9.91
N ILE A 344 6.84 -12.37 10.40
CA ILE A 344 5.67 -11.84 9.70
C ILE A 344 6.09 -11.29 8.34
N ILE A 345 7.10 -10.43 8.25
CA ILE A 345 7.57 -9.86 6.98
C ILE A 345 7.91 -10.94 5.94
N LYS A 346 8.50 -12.05 6.37
CA LYS A 346 8.95 -13.11 5.47
C LYS A 346 7.92 -14.18 5.17
N ARG A 347 6.91 -14.37 6.03
CA ARG A 347 6.08 -15.57 6.05
C ARG A 347 4.57 -15.30 6.09
N ALA A 348 4.13 -14.07 6.39
CA ALA A 348 2.71 -13.71 6.31
C ALA A 348 2.31 -13.45 4.86
N GLN A 349 2.35 -14.50 4.06
CA GLN A 349 2.00 -14.45 2.63
C GLN A 349 0.48 -14.61 2.44
N PRO A 350 -0.11 -14.11 1.34
CA PRO A 350 -1.54 -14.18 1.09
C PRO A 350 -2.15 -15.59 1.18
N GLU A 351 -1.42 -16.62 0.78
CA GLU A 351 -1.87 -18.03 0.84
C GLU A 351 -2.10 -18.55 2.27
N PHE A 352 -1.52 -17.89 3.28
CA PHE A 352 -1.73 -18.24 4.68
C PHE A 352 -2.87 -17.46 5.33
N ILE A 353 -3.53 -16.54 4.63
CA ILE A 353 -4.72 -15.84 5.14
C ILE A 353 -5.86 -16.83 5.24
N LYS A 354 -6.30 -17.11 6.45
CA LYS A 354 -7.47 -17.99 6.70
C LYS A 354 -8.77 -17.21 6.71
N PHE A 355 -8.75 -16.03 7.34
CA PHE A 355 -9.94 -15.18 7.46
C PHE A 355 -9.55 -13.73 7.36
N ARG A 356 -10.39 -13.00 6.66
CA ARG A 356 -10.42 -11.55 6.68
C ARG A 356 -11.58 -11.13 7.58
N ILE A 357 -11.29 -10.39 8.63
CA ILE A 357 -12.29 -9.86 9.55
C ILE A 357 -12.63 -8.45 9.11
N ASP A 358 -13.87 -8.25 8.72
CA ASP A 358 -14.43 -6.96 8.30
C ASP A 358 -15.87 -6.85 8.84
N LYS A 359 -16.36 -5.64 9.05
CA LYS A 359 -17.68 -5.38 9.60
C LYS A 359 -18.81 -6.15 8.89
N ASN A 360 -18.75 -6.27 7.57
CA ASN A 360 -19.81 -6.91 6.77
C ASN A 360 -19.72 -8.44 6.76
N ASN A 361 -18.56 -9.03 7.03
CA ASN A 361 -18.41 -10.49 7.03
C ASN A 361 -18.47 -11.14 8.41
N LEU A 362 -18.46 -10.36 9.49
CA LEU A 362 -18.54 -10.86 10.87
C LEU A 362 -19.68 -11.87 11.09
N LYS A 363 -20.86 -11.61 10.50
CA LYS A 363 -22.04 -12.48 10.62
C LYS A 363 -21.86 -13.84 9.92
N ASN A 364 -21.02 -13.92 8.89
CA ASN A 364 -20.84 -15.11 8.09
C ASN A 364 -19.66 -15.99 8.60
N ILE A 365 -18.72 -15.41 9.33
CA ILE A 365 -17.54 -16.13 9.83
C ILE A 365 -17.93 -17.24 10.79
N GLY A 366 -18.97 -17.06 11.60
CA GLY A 366 -19.50 -18.08 12.50
C GLY A 366 -19.96 -19.36 11.79
N LEU A 367 -20.35 -19.29 10.53
CA LEU A 367 -20.77 -20.44 9.72
C LEU A 367 -19.61 -21.34 9.26
N PHE A 368 -18.38 -20.84 9.26
CA PHE A 368 -17.19 -21.61 8.84
C PHE A 368 -16.55 -22.42 9.99
N PHE A 369 -16.97 -22.16 11.22
CA PHE A 369 -16.43 -22.83 12.42
C PHE A 369 -17.48 -23.71 13.14
N SER A 370 -18.72 -23.75 12.65
CA SER A 370 -19.79 -24.68 13.11
C SER A 370 -19.75 -25.97 12.27
#